data_1dc015444f395b4f0b3e5101a7a2fc45
#
_entry.id   1dc015444f395b4f0b3e5101a7a2fc45
#
_cell.length_a   1.000
_cell.length_b   1.000
_cell.length_c   1.000
_cell.angle_alpha   90.00
_cell.angle_beta   90.00
_cell.angle_gamma   90.00
#
_symmetry.space_group_name_H-M   'P 1'
#
loop_
_entity.id
_entity.type
_entity.pdbx_description
1 polymer ?
#
loop_
_entity_poly.entity_id
_entity_poly.type
_entity_poly.pdbx_seq_one_letter_code
_entity_poly.pdbx_strand_id
1 'polypeptide(L)'
;MQPSTAPPLAWSRRQWLALCLGAGVGGANGQAGAAGLAVRPLAFPRDHGSHPELRTEWWYLTGQAHAGGRDLGFQLTFFRSRVPGTQDMQSAFAARQLLFAHAALSDTQNQRLLHDQRIARAGFGLAQASDADTDIVLGDWSLRRSEVAGSSRYAARMQGDTFSLDLTLSATQPLLLQGQAGISRKGPDAENLSYYVTEPQLQVGGSITLGRERLLLQDASARAWLDHEASEAILPEGAMGWDWIGMNLSDGSALTAFQLRRADGSALWSGGSWRAAGGQVQTFGPSVNESEIKKEETAR
;
A
#
# COMPACT_ATOMS: atom_id res chain seq x y z
N MET A 1 26.95 -21.01 -35.27
CA MET A 1 26.42 -19.72 -34.82
C MET A 1 25.43 -20.03 -33.71
N GLN A 2 25.82 -19.83 -32.45
CA GLN A 2 24.95 -19.99 -31.29
C GLN A 2 24.31 -18.62 -30.99
N PRO A 3 23.02 -18.53 -30.64
CA PRO A 3 22.41 -17.29 -30.24
C PRO A 3 22.86 -16.93 -28.82
N SER A 4 23.36 -15.70 -28.67
CA SER A 4 23.71 -15.08 -27.41
C SER A 4 22.45 -14.79 -26.60
N THR A 5 22.23 -15.50 -25.50
CA THR A 5 21.21 -15.17 -24.51
C THR A 5 21.78 -14.18 -23.50
N ALA A 6 21.43 -12.90 -23.69
CA ALA A 6 21.68 -11.90 -22.65
C ALA A 6 20.74 -12.19 -21.45
N PRO A 7 21.23 -12.13 -20.20
CA PRO A 7 20.37 -12.31 -19.03
C PRO A 7 19.39 -11.15 -18.89
N PRO A 8 18.18 -11.36 -18.37
CA PRO A 8 17.23 -10.27 -18.11
C PRO A 8 17.81 -9.32 -17.06
N LEU A 9 17.74 -8.02 -17.33
CA LEU A 9 18.14 -6.95 -16.43
C LEU A 9 17.30 -7.00 -15.14
N ALA A 10 17.83 -7.62 -14.11
CA ALA A 10 17.24 -7.61 -12.77
C ALA A 10 17.51 -6.24 -12.12
N TRP A 11 16.51 -5.40 -12.07
CA TRP A 11 16.57 -4.09 -11.42
C TRP A 11 16.51 -4.27 -9.89
N SER A 12 17.39 -3.60 -9.16
CA SER A 12 17.38 -3.60 -7.71
C SER A 12 16.24 -2.75 -7.15
N ARG A 13 15.77 -3.05 -5.92
CA ARG A 13 14.74 -2.26 -5.21
C ARG A 13 15.03 -0.75 -5.19
N ARG A 14 16.32 -0.37 -5.13
CA ARG A 14 16.76 1.03 -5.19
C ARG A 14 16.56 1.66 -6.57
N GLN A 15 16.69 0.91 -7.64
CA GLN A 15 16.51 1.41 -9.01
C GLN A 15 15.04 1.63 -9.35
N TRP A 16 14.13 0.83 -8.80
CA TRP A 16 12.68 1.04 -8.96
C TRP A 16 12.17 2.27 -8.20
N LEU A 17 12.65 2.50 -6.98
CA LEU A 17 12.35 3.72 -6.23
C LEU A 17 12.90 4.96 -6.95
N ALA A 18 14.07 4.86 -7.61
CA ALA A 18 14.64 5.93 -8.40
C ALA A 18 13.84 6.24 -9.69
N LEU A 19 13.19 5.24 -10.30
CA LEU A 19 12.33 5.49 -11.47
C LEU A 19 11.06 6.27 -11.11
N CYS A 20 10.51 6.03 -9.93
CA CYS A 20 9.42 6.86 -9.41
C CYS A 20 9.86 8.30 -9.08
N LEU A 21 11.15 8.51 -8.79
CA LEU A 21 11.75 9.81 -8.47
C LEU A 21 12.31 10.53 -9.72
N GLY A 22 12.66 9.79 -10.80
CA GLY A 22 13.42 10.29 -11.93
C GLY A 22 12.63 10.97 -13.07
N ALA A 23 11.32 11.03 -13.03
CA ALA A 23 10.48 11.64 -14.05
C ALA A 23 10.22 13.16 -13.83
N GLY A 24 11.13 13.87 -13.20
CA GLY A 24 10.94 15.25 -12.80
C GLY A 24 12.14 16.19 -12.92
N VAL A 25 12.93 16.15 -14.02
CA VAL A 25 13.89 17.25 -14.30
C VAL A 25 13.77 17.68 -15.74
N GLY A 26 13.07 18.77 -15.97
CA GLY A 26 13.02 19.48 -17.23
C GLY A 26 12.01 20.62 -17.15
N GLY A 27 12.51 21.84 -16.89
CA GLY A 27 11.74 23.00 -16.50
C GLY A 27 10.68 23.50 -17.48
N ALA A 28 9.62 24.02 -16.91
CA ALA A 28 8.91 25.24 -17.33
C ALA A 28 7.99 25.65 -16.20
N ASN A 29 8.10 26.88 -15.73
CA ASN A 29 7.25 27.52 -14.75
C ASN A 29 5.79 27.50 -15.20
N GLY A 30 5.01 26.65 -14.58
CA GLY A 30 3.59 26.63 -14.55
C GLY A 30 3.21 26.08 -13.18
N GLN A 31 3.14 26.95 -12.17
CA GLN A 31 2.53 26.64 -10.89
C GLN A 31 1.02 26.44 -11.11
N ALA A 32 0.62 25.28 -11.58
CA ALA A 32 -0.65 24.72 -11.14
C ALA A 32 -0.38 24.28 -9.68
N GLY A 33 -0.83 25.06 -8.72
CA GLY A 33 -0.73 24.72 -7.32
C GLY A 33 -1.29 23.30 -7.15
N ALA A 34 -0.47 22.36 -6.68
CA ALA A 34 -0.95 21.07 -6.25
C ALA A 34 -1.97 21.38 -5.15
N ALA A 35 -3.25 21.16 -5.44
CA ALA A 35 -4.27 21.24 -4.43
C ALA A 35 -3.89 20.17 -3.39
N GLY A 36 -3.49 20.61 -2.19
CA GLY A 36 -3.12 19.71 -1.11
C GLY A 36 -4.24 18.71 -0.85
N LEU A 37 -3.92 17.61 -0.15
CA LEU A 37 -4.92 16.62 0.23
C LEU A 37 -6.08 17.29 0.96
N ALA A 38 -7.32 17.10 0.48
CA ALA A 38 -8.51 17.67 1.10
C ALA A 38 -8.74 17.02 2.47
N VAL A 39 -8.69 17.82 3.53
CA VAL A 39 -9.01 17.34 4.88
C VAL A 39 -10.52 17.19 5.00
N ARG A 40 -11.02 15.95 5.06
CA ARG A 40 -12.43 15.60 5.19
C ARG A 40 -12.61 14.30 5.98
N PRO A 41 -13.76 14.06 6.58
CA PRO A 41 -14.07 12.73 7.11
C PRO A 41 -13.99 11.66 6.01
N LEU A 42 -13.42 10.52 6.32
CA LEU A 42 -13.44 9.36 5.43
C LEU A 42 -14.84 8.72 5.43
N ALA A 43 -15.32 8.32 4.26
CA ALA A 43 -16.64 7.72 4.05
C ALA A 43 -16.47 6.33 3.41
N PHE A 44 -16.93 5.30 4.11
CA PHE A 44 -16.81 3.92 3.62
C PHE A 44 -18.14 3.43 3.03
N PRO A 45 -18.11 2.61 1.95
CA PRO A 45 -16.95 1.93 1.38
C PRO A 45 -16.09 2.78 0.43
N ARG A 46 -16.50 4.01 0.04
CA ARG A 46 -15.79 4.85 -0.95
C ARG A 46 -14.29 4.96 -0.67
N ASP A 47 -13.90 5.22 0.56
CA ASP A 47 -12.50 5.45 0.92
C ASP A 47 -11.72 4.14 1.20
N HIS A 48 -12.29 2.98 0.90
CA HIS A 48 -11.54 1.76 0.60
C HIS A 48 -11.08 1.72 -0.87
N GLY A 49 -11.74 2.47 -1.75
CA GLY A 49 -11.43 2.56 -3.16
C GLY A 49 -10.30 3.55 -3.48
N SER A 50 -10.01 3.66 -4.76
CA SER A 50 -8.95 4.52 -5.27
C SER A 50 -9.29 6.01 -5.17
N HIS A 51 -8.25 6.85 -4.99
CA HIS A 51 -8.28 8.31 -4.98
C HIS A 51 -7.52 8.84 -6.20
N PRO A 52 -8.09 8.73 -7.43
CA PRO A 52 -7.36 9.00 -8.68
C PRO A 52 -6.91 10.47 -8.83
N GLU A 53 -7.49 11.39 -8.06
CA GLU A 53 -7.09 12.79 -7.96
C GLU A 53 -5.74 12.96 -7.27
N LEU A 54 -5.40 12.11 -6.30
CA LEU A 54 -4.13 12.15 -5.59
C LEU A 54 -3.01 11.52 -6.42
N ARG A 55 -1.79 11.93 -6.16
CA ARG A 55 -0.63 11.53 -6.97
C ARG A 55 -0.24 10.08 -6.78
N THR A 56 -0.27 9.57 -5.54
CA THR A 56 0.20 8.23 -5.19
C THR A 56 -0.73 7.54 -4.21
N GLU A 57 -0.82 6.23 -4.33
CA GLU A 57 -1.68 5.40 -3.51
C GLU A 57 -1.19 3.97 -3.50
N TRP A 58 -1.36 3.26 -2.39
CA TRP A 58 -1.02 1.85 -2.30
C TRP A 58 -1.94 1.08 -1.36
N TRP A 59 -2.11 -0.19 -1.66
CA TRP A 59 -2.72 -1.21 -0.82
C TRP A 59 -1.64 -2.24 -0.52
N TYR A 60 -1.12 -2.22 0.70
CA TYR A 60 -0.02 -3.05 1.15
C TYR A 60 -0.54 -4.17 2.01
N LEU A 61 -0.61 -5.39 1.45
CA LEU A 61 -0.98 -6.61 2.16
C LEU A 61 0.29 -7.38 2.53
N THR A 62 0.43 -7.70 3.81
CA THR A 62 1.50 -8.58 4.30
C THR A 62 0.96 -9.52 5.37
N GLY A 63 1.55 -10.70 5.52
CA GLY A 63 1.09 -11.65 6.51
C GLY A 63 1.99 -12.87 6.63
N GLN A 64 1.56 -13.73 7.55
CA GLN A 64 2.21 -15.00 7.82
C GLN A 64 1.20 -16.14 7.88
N ALA A 65 1.67 -17.33 7.53
CA ALA A 65 0.89 -18.57 7.65
C ALA A 65 1.83 -19.75 7.88
N HIS A 66 1.32 -20.77 8.58
CA HIS A 66 1.95 -22.07 8.66
C HIS A 66 1.18 -23.04 7.74
N ALA A 67 1.87 -23.63 6.77
CA ALA A 67 1.25 -24.57 5.83
C ALA A 67 2.27 -25.57 5.28
N GLY A 68 1.87 -26.84 5.15
CA GLY A 68 2.77 -27.91 4.67
C GLY A 68 4.00 -28.11 5.55
N GLY A 69 3.89 -27.85 6.86
CA GLY A 69 5.01 -27.92 7.81
C GLY A 69 6.03 -26.78 7.65
N ARG A 70 5.67 -25.66 7.03
CA ARG A 70 6.56 -24.50 6.76
C ARG A 70 5.97 -23.21 7.32
N ASP A 71 6.84 -22.35 7.82
CA ASP A 71 6.50 -20.97 8.17
C ASP A 71 6.75 -20.09 6.96
N LEU A 72 5.68 -19.51 6.45
CA LEU A 72 5.65 -18.71 5.23
C LEU A 72 5.27 -17.26 5.57
N GLY A 73 6.06 -16.31 5.07
CA GLY A 73 5.69 -14.91 5.02
C GLY A 73 5.27 -14.53 3.59
N PHE A 74 4.20 -13.78 3.44
CA PHE A 74 3.75 -13.31 2.13
C PHE A 74 3.53 -11.81 2.12
N GLN A 75 3.66 -11.23 0.92
CA GLN A 75 3.34 -9.83 0.64
C GLN A 75 2.70 -9.74 -0.73
N LEU A 76 1.67 -8.89 -0.86
CA LEU A 76 1.09 -8.46 -2.13
C LEU A 76 0.75 -6.99 -2.01
N THR A 77 1.38 -6.15 -2.84
CA THR A 77 1.17 -4.70 -2.81
C THR A 77 0.77 -4.23 -4.18
N PHE A 78 -0.31 -3.46 -4.23
CA PHE A 78 -0.72 -2.71 -5.41
C PHE A 78 -0.43 -1.23 -5.18
N PHE A 79 0.05 -0.58 -6.21
CA PHE A 79 0.29 0.86 -6.25
C PHE A 79 -0.45 1.48 -7.42
N ARG A 80 -0.93 2.67 -7.23
CA ARG A 80 -1.43 3.55 -8.26
C ARG A 80 -0.64 4.86 -8.25
N SER A 81 -0.31 5.34 -9.42
CA SER A 81 0.36 6.64 -9.58
C SER A 81 -0.32 7.44 -10.68
N ARG A 82 -0.72 8.66 -10.36
CA ARG A 82 -1.19 9.66 -11.33
C ARG A 82 0.00 10.24 -12.07
N VAL A 83 -0.05 10.24 -13.40
CA VAL A 83 1.02 10.79 -14.25
C VAL A 83 0.68 12.23 -14.63
N PRO A 84 1.30 13.26 -14.04
CA PRO A 84 0.85 14.65 -14.20
C PRO A 84 0.86 15.12 -15.67
N GLY A 85 1.92 14.82 -16.41
CA GLY A 85 2.11 15.29 -17.79
C GLY A 85 1.18 14.71 -18.84
N THR A 86 0.28 13.76 -18.46
CA THR A 86 -0.63 13.10 -19.40
C THR A 86 -2.11 13.37 -19.11
N GLN A 87 -2.44 14.14 -18.07
CA GLN A 87 -3.82 14.33 -17.63
C GLN A 87 -4.69 15.01 -18.69
N ASP A 88 -4.15 16.00 -19.39
CA ASP A 88 -4.85 16.80 -20.40
C ASP A 88 -4.78 16.20 -21.81
N MET A 89 -4.09 15.08 -21.97
CA MET A 89 -3.96 14.43 -23.28
C MET A 89 -5.30 13.82 -23.71
N GLN A 90 -5.72 14.13 -24.94
CA GLN A 90 -6.99 13.62 -25.51
C GLN A 90 -6.90 12.18 -26.01
N SER A 91 -5.69 11.65 -26.17
CA SER A 91 -5.47 10.29 -26.63
C SER A 91 -6.04 9.25 -25.66
N ALA A 92 -6.80 8.29 -26.16
CA ALA A 92 -7.20 7.11 -25.39
C ALA A 92 -6.00 6.27 -24.91
N PHE A 93 -4.82 6.48 -25.53
CA PHE A 93 -3.57 5.81 -25.13
C PHE A 93 -2.77 6.58 -24.07
N ALA A 94 -3.24 7.75 -23.62
CA ALA A 94 -2.57 8.50 -22.56
C ALA A 94 -2.52 7.68 -21.26
N ALA A 95 -1.32 7.52 -20.71
CA ALA A 95 -1.11 6.82 -19.44
C ALA A 95 -1.42 7.76 -18.26
N ARG A 96 -2.69 8.12 -18.04
CA ARG A 96 -3.09 9.04 -16.98
C ARG A 96 -2.86 8.47 -15.59
N GLN A 97 -3.05 7.15 -15.45
CA GLN A 97 -2.78 6.38 -14.24
C GLN A 97 -1.91 5.19 -14.58
N LEU A 98 -0.91 4.92 -13.74
CA LEU A 98 -0.12 3.70 -13.77
C LEU A 98 -0.48 2.85 -12.56
N LEU A 99 -0.67 1.56 -12.78
CA LEU A 99 -0.77 0.57 -11.73
C LEU A 99 0.45 -0.32 -11.78
N PHE A 100 1.03 -0.60 -10.63
CA PHE A 100 2.08 -1.59 -10.50
C PHE A 100 1.88 -2.38 -9.23
N ALA A 101 2.37 -3.60 -9.23
CA ALA A 101 2.25 -4.48 -8.08
C ALA A 101 3.53 -5.30 -7.90
N HIS A 102 3.81 -5.60 -6.65
CA HIS A 102 4.81 -6.61 -6.29
C HIS A 102 4.19 -7.64 -5.38
N ALA A 103 4.66 -8.87 -5.53
CA ALA A 103 4.39 -9.95 -4.62
C ALA A 103 5.70 -10.57 -4.14
N ALA A 104 5.73 -11.02 -2.91
CA ALA A 104 6.84 -11.77 -2.35
C ALA A 104 6.34 -12.91 -1.46
N LEU A 105 7.10 -13.98 -1.45
CA LEU A 105 6.90 -15.12 -0.57
C LEU A 105 8.23 -15.51 0.07
N SER A 106 8.26 -15.49 1.39
CA SER A 106 9.40 -15.94 2.21
C SER A 106 9.12 -17.34 2.73
N ASP A 107 9.95 -18.29 2.37
CA ASP A 107 10.02 -19.63 2.97
C ASP A 107 11.19 -19.62 3.95
N THR A 108 10.88 -19.49 5.24
CA THR A 108 11.90 -19.28 6.28
C THR A 108 12.74 -20.52 6.52
N GLN A 109 12.17 -21.70 6.39
CA GLN A 109 12.90 -22.97 6.57
C GLN A 109 13.90 -23.21 5.46
N ASN A 110 13.55 -22.91 4.23
CA ASN A 110 14.44 -23.10 3.08
C ASN A 110 15.27 -21.85 2.78
N GLN A 111 15.17 -20.79 3.60
CA GLN A 111 15.89 -19.51 3.43
C GLN A 111 15.71 -18.91 2.03
N ARG A 112 14.50 -19.00 1.48
CA ARG A 112 14.16 -18.55 0.14
C ARG A 112 13.24 -17.35 0.19
N LEU A 113 13.56 -16.35 -0.61
CA LEU A 113 12.67 -15.23 -0.95
C LEU A 113 12.34 -15.30 -2.45
N LEU A 114 11.09 -15.55 -2.75
CA LEU A 114 10.54 -15.49 -4.11
C LEU A 114 9.84 -14.15 -4.29
N HIS A 115 9.90 -13.58 -5.47
CA HIS A 115 9.20 -12.34 -5.78
C HIS A 115 8.80 -12.28 -7.24
N ASP A 116 7.76 -11.51 -7.54
CA ASP A 116 7.31 -11.18 -8.88
C ASP A 116 6.73 -9.76 -8.89
N GLN A 117 6.57 -9.17 -10.07
CA GLN A 117 6.08 -7.81 -10.21
C GLN A 117 5.37 -7.62 -11.55
N ARG A 118 4.41 -6.68 -11.56
CA ARG A 118 3.64 -6.29 -12.75
C ARG A 118 3.54 -4.77 -12.82
N ILE A 119 3.45 -4.25 -14.03
CA ILE A 119 3.14 -2.85 -14.28
C ILE A 119 2.31 -2.71 -15.55
N ALA A 120 1.28 -1.87 -15.50
CA ALA A 120 0.53 -1.47 -16.68
C ALA A 120 -0.06 -0.06 -16.46
N ARG A 121 -0.33 0.64 -17.57
CA ARG A 121 -1.21 1.80 -17.54
C ARG A 121 -2.65 1.36 -17.32
N ALA A 122 -3.44 2.17 -16.63
CA ALA A 122 -4.86 1.92 -16.45
C ALA A 122 -5.60 1.94 -17.79
N GLY A 123 -6.63 1.10 -17.88
CA GLY A 123 -7.50 0.98 -19.05
C GLY A 123 -7.26 -0.28 -19.89
N PHE A 124 -8.05 -0.42 -20.95
CA PHE A 124 -8.01 -1.52 -21.93
C PHE A 124 -8.22 -2.91 -21.32
N GLY A 125 -8.85 -3.00 -20.15
CA GLY A 125 -9.01 -4.27 -19.44
C GLY A 125 -7.72 -4.83 -18.82
N LEU A 126 -6.59 -4.10 -18.90
CA LEU A 126 -5.30 -4.57 -18.41
C LEU A 126 -5.06 -4.20 -16.95
N ALA A 127 -5.45 -3.01 -16.55
CA ALA A 127 -5.29 -2.52 -15.19
C ALA A 127 -6.41 -1.54 -14.83
N GLN A 128 -6.94 -1.66 -13.62
CA GLN A 128 -7.93 -0.76 -13.05
C GLN A 128 -7.87 -0.76 -11.53
N ALA A 129 -8.25 0.35 -10.93
CA ALA A 129 -8.54 0.48 -9.51
C ALA A 129 -9.85 1.27 -9.39
N SER A 130 -10.87 0.65 -8.82
CA SER A 130 -12.20 1.27 -8.62
C SER A 130 -12.10 2.38 -7.56
N ASP A 131 -12.86 3.43 -7.74
CA ASP A 131 -13.02 4.50 -6.75
C ASP A 131 -14.20 4.27 -5.79
N ALA A 132 -15.01 3.25 -6.01
CA ALA A 132 -16.17 2.96 -5.16
C ALA A 132 -15.84 2.09 -3.94
N ASP A 133 -14.92 1.16 -4.09
CA ASP A 133 -14.43 0.22 -3.05
C ASP A 133 -13.12 -0.40 -3.55
N THR A 134 -12.41 -1.17 -2.72
CA THR A 134 -11.23 -1.92 -3.15
C THR A 134 -11.62 -2.96 -4.21
N ASP A 135 -11.42 -2.63 -5.46
CA ASP A 135 -11.46 -3.55 -6.60
C ASP A 135 -10.33 -3.17 -7.55
N ILE A 136 -9.20 -3.87 -7.40
CA ILE A 136 -7.98 -3.62 -8.13
C ILE A 136 -7.69 -4.84 -8.98
N VAL A 137 -7.41 -4.60 -10.25
CA VAL A 137 -7.00 -5.63 -11.22
C VAL A 137 -5.77 -5.14 -11.95
N LEU A 138 -4.78 -6.01 -12.09
CA LEU A 138 -3.58 -5.80 -12.88
C LEU A 138 -3.21 -7.12 -13.58
N GLY A 139 -3.69 -7.30 -14.80
CA GLY A 139 -3.64 -8.57 -15.50
C GLY A 139 -4.44 -9.65 -14.76
N ASP A 140 -3.75 -10.70 -14.35
CA ASP A 140 -4.28 -11.81 -13.54
C ASP A 140 -4.13 -11.64 -12.02
N TRP A 141 -3.55 -10.50 -11.58
CA TRP A 141 -3.46 -10.14 -10.18
C TRP A 141 -4.64 -9.27 -9.75
N SER A 142 -5.14 -9.49 -8.54
CA SER A 142 -6.27 -8.70 -8.04
C SER A 142 -6.30 -8.63 -6.51
N LEU A 143 -6.90 -7.54 -6.02
CA LEU A 143 -7.33 -7.37 -4.63
C LEU A 143 -8.76 -6.82 -4.64
N ARG A 144 -9.70 -7.57 -4.08
CA ARG A 144 -11.12 -7.18 -4.04
C ARG A 144 -11.67 -7.27 -2.64
N ARG A 145 -12.38 -6.22 -2.24
CA ARG A 145 -13.13 -6.17 -1.00
C ARG A 145 -14.59 -6.54 -1.24
N SER A 146 -15.19 -7.12 -0.26
CA SER A 146 -16.64 -7.28 -0.11
C SER A 146 -17.00 -7.11 1.36
N GLU A 147 -18.25 -6.82 1.65
CA GLU A 147 -18.73 -6.77 3.01
C GLU A 147 -19.55 -8.03 3.33
N VAL A 148 -19.24 -8.66 4.43
CA VAL A 148 -19.95 -9.86 4.93
C VAL A 148 -20.31 -9.62 6.39
N ALA A 149 -21.61 -9.58 6.68
CA ALA A 149 -22.13 -9.34 8.03
C ALA A 149 -21.54 -8.08 8.71
N GLY A 150 -21.38 -6.99 7.94
CA GLY A 150 -20.85 -5.73 8.44
C GLY A 150 -19.32 -5.67 8.61
N SER A 151 -18.60 -6.69 8.13
CA SER A 151 -17.14 -6.76 8.23
C SER A 151 -16.49 -6.90 6.86
N SER A 152 -15.29 -6.33 6.69
CA SER A 152 -14.51 -6.45 5.46
C SER A 152 -14.05 -7.88 5.22
N ARG A 153 -14.16 -8.30 3.97
CA ARG A 153 -13.57 -9.52 3.46
C ARG A 153 -12.84 -9.24 2.17
N TYR A 154 -11.59 -9.67 2.06
CA TYR A 154 -10.78 -9.49 0.88
C TYR A 154 -10.50 -10.80 0.18
N ALA A 155 -10.51 -10.79 -1.15
CA ALA A 155 -9.94 -11.82 -2.00
C ALA A 155 -8.70 -11.25 -2.68
N ALA A 156 -7.54 -11.85 -2.43
CA ALA A 156 -6.26 -11.43 -2.99
C ALA A 156 -5.71 -12.56 -3.86
N ARG A 157 -5.47 -12.28 -5.13
CA ARG A 157 -4.94 -13.23 -6.11
C ARG A 157 -3.69 -12.70 -6.78
N MET A 158 -2.73 -13.57 -6.89
CA MET A 158 -1.48 -13.32 -7.59
C MET A 158 -1.03 -14.62 -8.24
N GLN A 159 -0.80 -14.58 -9.55
CA GLN A 159 -0.24 -15.69 -10.31
C GLN A 159 1.14 -15.31 -10.81
N GLY A 160 2.18 -16.00 -10.33
CA GLY A 160 3.55 -15.84 -10.77
C GLY A 160 4.15 -17.13 -11.32
N ASP A 161 5.35 -17.05 -11.85
CA ASP A 161 6.02 -18.19 -12.48
C ASP A 161 6.51 -19.22 -11.44
N THR A 162 6.89 -18.77 -10.25
CA THR A 162 7.49 -19.62 -9.21
C THR A 162 6.60 -19.86 -8.02
N PHE A 163 5.64 -18.97 -7.77
CA PHE A 163 4.65 -19.09 -6.71
C PHE A 163 3.35 -18.37 -7.08
N SER A 164 2.27 -18.72 -6.39
CA SER A 164 0.98 -18.05 -6.53
C SER A 164 0.31 -17.90 -5.17
N LEU A 165 -0.48 -16.85 -5.03
CA LEU A 165 -1.32 -16.58 -3.87
C LEU A 165 -2.79 -16.58 -4.30
N ASP A 166 -3.63 -17.34 -3.60
CA ASP A 166 -5.10 -17.28 -3.69
C ASP A 166 -5.63 -17.21 -2.27
N LEU A 167 -5.73 -15.98 -1.74
CA LEU A 167 -5.98 -15.71 -0.34
C LEU A 167 -7.38 -15.15 -0.13
N THR A 168 -8.00 -15.57 0.95
CA THR A 168 -9.17 -14.92 1.53
C THR A 168 -8.77 -14.35 2.89
N LEU A 169 -9.09 -13.07 3.09
CA LEU A 169 -8.77 -12.37 4.34
C LEU A 169 -10.08 -11.83 4.93
N SER A 170 -10.30 -12.08 6.22
CA SER A 170 -11.50 -11.64 6.91
C SER A 170 -11.12 -10.74 8.08
N ALA A 171 -11.72 -9.56 8.13
CA ALA A 171 -11.52 -8.64 9.24
C ALA A 171 -12.05 -9.28 10.53
N THR A 172 -11.22 -9.28 11.56
CA THR A 172 -11.57 -9.78 12.90
C THR A 172 -11.79 -8.65 13.89
N GLN A 173 -11.49 -7.42 13.45
CA GLN A 173 -11.56 -6.20 14.26
C GLN A 173 -12.01 -5.04 13.37
N PRO A 174 -12.51 -3.93 13.94
CA PRO A 174 -12.87 -2.74 13.17
C PRO A 174 -11.66 -2.15 12.44
N LEU A 175 -11.92 -1.45 11.34
CA LEU A 175 -10.94 -0.64 10.61
C LEU A 175 -10.22 0.31 11.57
N LEU A 176 -8.91 0.41 11.45
CA LEU A 176 -8.08 1.35 12.23
C LEU A 176 -7.77 2.57 11.37
N LEU A 177 -8.29 3.72 11.79
CA LEU A 177 -8.01 5.00 11.15
C LEU A 177 -6.70 5.57 11.75
N GLN A 178 -5.69 5.71 10.93
CA GLN A 178 -4.38 6.20 11.36
C GLN A 178 -4.38 7.73 11.54
N GLY A 179 -3.50 8.23 12.40
CA GLY A 179 -3.45 9.66 12.71
C GLY A 179 -4.74 10.18 13.35
N GLN A 180 -5.25 11.28 12.83
CA GLN A 180 -6.52 11.87 13.28
C GLN A 180 -7.64 11.43 12.33
N ALA A 181 -8.45 10.46 12.76
CA ALA A 181 -9.60 9.94 12.01
C ALA A 181 -9.26 9.54 10.55
N GLY A 182 -8.06 8.97 10.31
CA GLY A 182 -7.62 8.54 9.00
C GLY A 182 -6.80 9.59 8.23
N ILE A 183 -6.60 10.77 8.79
CA ILE A 183 -5.68 11.80 8.27
C ILE A 183 -4.34 11.64 9.01
N SER A 184 -3.35 11.12 8.33
CA SER A 184 -2.01 10.89 8.89
C SER A 184 -1.02 11.92 8.39
N ARG A 185 -0.24 12.49 9.31
CA ARG A 185 0.81 13.44 8.98
C ARG A 185 2.11 12.70 8.64
N LYS A 186 2.70 13.06 7.50
CA LYS A 186 3.88 12.40 6.92
C LYS A 186 5.09 13.32 6.83
N GLY A 187 5.11 14.40 7.60
CA GLY A 187 6.23 15.34 7.59
C GLY A 187 6.00 16.55 8.48
N PRO A 188 7.02 17.44 8.56
CA PRO A 188 6.93 18.64 9.38
C PRO A 188 5.93 19.68 8.87
N ASP A 189 5.68 19.73 7.55
CA ASP A 189 4.78 20.70 6.95
C ASP A 189 3.31 20.25 7.08
N ALA A 190 2.40 21.20 7.20
CA ALA A 190 0.98 20.94 7.41
C ALA A 190 0.35 20.19 6.21
N GLU A 191 0.87 20.43 4.99
CA GLU A 191 0.40 19.80 3.76
C GLU A 191 0.91 18.35 3.57
N ASN A 192 1.86 17.90 4.37
CA ASN A 192 2.39 16.54 4.29
C ASN A 192 1.41 15.53 4.91
N LEU A 193 0.24 15.41 4.30
CA LEU A 193 -0.86 14.56 4.76
C LEU A 193 -1.10 13.37 3.85
N SER A 194 -1.67 12.31 4.42
CA SER A 194 -2.23 11.17 3.69
C SER A 194 -3.56 10.73 4.27
N TYR A 195 -4.46 10.19 3.44
CA TYR A 195 -5.49 9.29 3.90
C TYR A 195 -4.81 7.96 4.22
N TYR A 196 -4.96 7.48 5.44
CA TYR A 196 -4.30 6.27 5.86
C TYR A 196 -5.19 5.43 6.77
N VAL A 197 -5.54 4.27 6.29
CA VAL A 197 -6.34 3.30 7.03
C VAL A 197 -5.63 1.94 7.06
N THR A 198 -5.88 1.18 8.12
CA THR A 198 -5.25 -0.12 8.36
C THR A 198 -6.30 -1.14 8.76
N GLU A 199 -6.22 -2.33 8.21
CA GLU A 199 -6.92 -3.52 8.71
C GLU A 199 -5.90 -4.51 9.28
N PRO A 200 -5.60 -4.44 10.57
CA PRO A 200 -4.74 -5.42 11.23
C PRO A 200 -5.51 -6.66 11.63
N GLN A 201 -4.81 -7.71 12.07
CA GLN A 201 -5.38 -8.95 12.58
C GLN A 201 -6.33 -9.66 11.58
N LEU A 202 -6.14 -9.45 10.27
CA LEU A 202 -6.92 -10.15 9.26
C LEU A 202 -6.68 -11.66 9.37
N GLN A 203 -7.76 -12.42 9.54
CA GLN A 203 -7.72 -13.90 9.48
C GLN A 203 -7.48 -14.32 8.04
N VAL A 204 -6.50 -15.18 7.82
CA VAL A 204 -6.09 -15.65 6.48
C VAL A 204 -6.58 -17.06 6.23
N GLY A 205 -7.13 -17.28 5.04
CA GLY A 205 -7.46 -18.59 4.48
C GLY A 205 -7.06 -18.65 3.00
N GLY A 206 -7.36 -19.77 2.36
CA GLY A 206 -7.05 -19.96 0.94
C GLY A 206 -5.85 -20.88 0.71
N SER A 207 -4.99 -20.54 -0.24
CA SER A 207 -3.82 -21.37 -0.58
C SER A 207 -2.65 -20.56 -1.10
N ILE A 208 -1.45 -21.10 -0.87
CA ILE A 208 -0.19 -20.67 -1.49
C ILE A 208 0.30 -21.82 -2.36
N THR A 209 0.69 -21.55 -3.60
CA THR A 209 1.31 -22.54 -4.48
C THR A 209 2.79 -22.24 -4.62
N LEU A 210 3.63 -23.24 -4.41
CA LEU A 210 5.09 -23.20 -4.56
C LEU A 210 5.51 -24.21 -5.62
N GLY A 211 5.85 -23.75 -6.81
CA GLY A 211 6.11 -24.62 -7.95
C GLY A 211 4.87 -25.45 -8.30
N ARG A 212 4.88 -26.76 -7.96
CA ARG A 212 3.74 -27.67 -8.18
C ARG A 212 2.97 -28.00 -6.88
N GLU A 213 3.45 -27.58 -5.76
CA GLU A 213 2.88 -27.90 -4.45
C GLU A 213 1.85 -26.83 -4.05
N ARG A 214 0.62 -27.22 -3.80
CA ARG A 214 -0.44 -26.35 -3.29
C ARG A 214 -0.60 -26.55 -1.79
N LEU A 215 -0.34 -25.52 -1.01
CA LEU A 215 -0.39 -25.47 0.44
C LEU A 215 -1.69 -24.78 0.87
N LEU A 216 -2.57 -25.51 1.54
CA LEU A 216 -3.83 -24.97 2.06
C LEU A 216 -3.56 -24.25 3.38
N LEU A 217 -4.09 -23.03 3.50
CA LEU A 217 -4.00 -22.19 4.69
C LEU A 217 -5.23 -22.49 5.59
N GLN A 218 -5.09 -23.42 6.49
CA GLN A 218 -6.15 -23.87 7.42
C GLN A 218 -5.83 -23.53 8.88
N ASP A 219 -4.64 -22.96 9.12
CA ASP A 219 -4.21 -22.61 10.45
C ASP A 219 -4.93 -21.35 10.94
N ALA A 220 -5.63 -21.48 12.06
CA ALA A 220 -6.30 -20.37 12.71
C ALA A 220 -5.35 -19.28 13.22
N SER A 221 -4.05 -19.54 13.31
CA SER A 221 -3.01 -18.57 13.70
C SER A 221 -2.54 -17.67 12.55
N ALA A 222 -2.86 -18.03 11.29
CA ALA A 222 -2.48 -17.22 10.13
C ALA A 222 -3.09 -15.81 10.19
N ARG A 223 -2.25 -14.81 10.09
CA ARG A 223 -2.64 -13.39 10.20
C ARG A 223 -2.05 -12.56 9.08
N ALA A 224 -2.82 -11.56 8.69
CA ALA A 224 -2.36 -10.54 7.75
C ALA A 224 -2.65 -9.13 8.28
N TRP A 225 -2.01 -8.19 7.63
CA TRP A 225 -2.10 -6.75 7.80
C TRP A 225 -2.35 -6.13 6.43
N LEU A 226 -3.29 -5.21 6.32
CA LEU A 226 -3.54 -4.43 5.12
C LEU A 226 -3.49 -2.95 5.45
N ASP A 227 -2.58 -2.21 4.81
CA ASP A 227 -2.57 -0.77 4.77
C ASP A 227 -3.11 -0.26 3.44
N HIS A 228 -3.97 0.74 3.51
CA HIS A 228 -4.36 1.55 2.37
C HIS A 228 -4.01 2.99 2.65
N GLU A 229 -3.18 3.58 1.79
CA GLU A 229 -2.70 4.93 1.97
C GLU A 229 -2.65 5.68 0.64
N ALA A 230 -3.17 6.93 0.65
CA ALA A 230 -3.20 7.81 -0.52
C ALA A 230 -2.70 9.21 -0.16
N SER A 231 -1.84 9.81 -1.01
CA SER A 231 -1.21 11.11 -0.75
C SER A 231 -0.76 11.81 -2.04
N GLU A 232 -0.39 13.09 -1.92
CA GLU A 232 0.21 13.87 -3.01
C GLU A 232 1.71 13.60 -3.18
N ALA A 233 2.39 13.03 -2.17
CA ALA A 233 3.81 12.72 -2.25
C ALA A 233 4.12 11.41 -1.52
N ILE A 234 5.02 10.61 -2.08
CA ILE A 234 5.55 9.41 -1.42
C ILE A 234 6.42 9.81 -0.24
N LEU A 235 7.27 10.81 -0.43
CA LEU A 235 8.17 11.37 0.58
C LEU A 235 8.04 12.89 0.59
N PRO A 236 7.98 13.53 1.76
CA PRO A 236 8.08 14.98 1.89
C PRO A 236 9.50 15.46 1.57
N GLU A 237 9.65 16.75 1.38
CA GLU A 237 10.96 17.37 1.17
C GLU A 237 11.91 17.07 2.33
N GLY A 238 13.16 16.78 2.04
CA GLY A 238 14.20 16.42 3.00
C GLY A 238 14.18 14.96 3.45
N ALA A 239 13.16 14.17 3.12
CA ALA A 239 13.14 12.74 3.39
C ALA A 239 13.85 11.96 2.27
N MET A 240 14.71 11.01 2.65
CA MET A 240 15.43 10.11 1.74
C MET A 240 14.90 8.67 1.78
N GLY A 241 13.95 8.38 2.66
CA GLY A 241 13.36 7.06 2.82
C GLY A 241 12.56 6.97 4.11
N TRP A 242 11.96 5.81 4.31
CA TRP A 242 11.22 5.51 5.53
C TRP A 242 11.56 4.12 6.05
N ASP A 243 11.36 3.96 7.35
CA ASP A 243 11.22 2.68 8.02
C ASP A 243 9.77 2.57 8.48
N TRP A 244 9.19 1.39 8.33
CA TRP A 244 7.82 1.12 8.73
C TRP A 244 7.76 -0.27 9.38
N ILE A 245 6.93 -0.38 10.40
CA ILE A 245 6.64 -1.64 11.08
C ILE A 245 5.14 -1.74 11.33
N GLY A 246 4.57 -2.90 11.03
CA GLY A 246 3.21 -3.29 11.39
C GLY A 246 3.24 -4.65 12.07
N MET A 247 2.67 -4.76 13.25
CA MET A 247 2.67 -5.98 14.05
C MET A 247 1.28 -6.36 14.50
N ASN A 248 0.90 -7.59 14.20
CA ASN A 248 -0.21 -8.29 14.84
C ASN A 248 0.33 -9.02 16.06
N LEU A 249 -0.09 -8.63 17.25
CA LEU A 249 0.34 -9.25 18.50
C LEU A 249 -0.59 -10.41 18.88
N SER A 250 -0.07 -11.37 19.63
CA SER A 250 -0.79 -12.61 19.97
C SER A 250 -2.00 -12.41 20.89
N ASP A 251 -2.01 -11.31 21.65
CA ASP A 251 -3.14 -10.90 22.50
C ASP A 251 -4.28 -10.23 21.71
N GLY A 252 -4.11 -10.05 20.38
CA GLY A 252 -5.04 -9.35 19.51
C GLY A 252 -4.80 -7.86 19.40
N SER A 253 -3.82 -7.31 20.11
CA SER A 253 -3.40 -5.92 19.90
C SER A 253 -2.63 -5.75 18.59
N ALA A 254 -2.50 -4.50 18.14
CA ALA A 254 -1.84 -4.16 16.90
C ALA A 254 -0.99 -2.89 17.07
N LEU A 255 0.22 -2.91 16.51
CA LEU A 255 1.13 -1.77 16.52
C LEU A 255 1.53 -1.40 15.10
N THR A 256 1.46 -0.13 14.77
CA THR A 256 2.17 0.44 13.62
C THR A 256 3.06 1.59 14.06
N ALA A 257 4.24 1.67 13.49
CA ALA A 257 5.14 2.79 13.67
C ALA A 257 5.91 3.05 12.38
N PHE A 258 6.22 4.30 12.12
CA PHE A 258 7.03 4.70 10.97
C PHE A 258 7.97 5.85 11.33
N GLN A 259 9.06 5.92 10.59
CA GLN A 259 10.02 7.01 10.65
C GLN A 259 10.42 7.39 9.23
N LEU A 260 10.35 8.67 8.92
CA LEU A 260 10.95 9.25 7.71
C LEU A 260 12.37 9.69 8.03
N ARG A 261 13.31 9.31 7.19
CA ARG A 261 14.76 9.53 7.43
C ARG A 261 15.32 10.58 6.50
N ARG A 262 16.19 11.44 7.03
CA ARG A 262 17.07 12.32 6.27
C ARG A 262 18.23 11.55 5.65
N ALA A 263 19.04 12.23 4.83
CA ALA A 263 20.22 11.65 4.18
C ALA A 263 21.29 11.16 5.19
N ASP A 264 21.38 11.80 6.34
CA ASP A 264 22.29 11.42 7.43
C ASP A 264 21.75 10.28 8.33
N GLY A 265 20.55 9.76 8.01
CA GLY A 265 19.89 8.71 8.78
C GLY A 265 19.07 9.21 9.97
N SER A 266 19.12 10.51 10.29
CA SER A 266 18.33 11.09 11.38
C SER A 266 16.84 11.11 11.03
N ALA A 267 15.97 11.09 12.06
CA ALA A 267 14.53 11.18 11.86
C ALA A 267 14.15 12.59 11.37
N LEU A 268 13.46 12.66 10.23
CA LEU A 268 12.75 13.86 9.79
C LEU A 268 11.40 13.97 10.49
N TRP A 269 10.69 12.85 10.57
CA TRP A 269 9.35 12.73 11.12
C TRP A 269 9.13 11.30 11.60
N SER A 270 8.30 11.10 12.60
CA SER A 270 7.91 9.76 13.06
C SER A 270 6.51 9.79 13.65
N GLY A 271 5.83 8.66 13.57
CA GLY A 271 4.50 8.49 14.11
C GLY A 271 4.09 7.05 14.18
N GLY A 272 2.89 6.84 14.67
CA GLY A 272 2.31 5.50 14.73
C GLY A 272 1.10 5.43 15.64
N SER A 273 0.59 4.23 15.81
CA SER A 273 -0.52 3.93 16.70
C SER A 273 -0.39 2.54 17.30
N TRP A 274 -0.90 2.39 18.49
CA TRP A 274 -1.12 1.10 19.12
C TRP A 274 -2.60 0.95 19.43
N ARG A 275 -3.17 -0.17 19.03
CA ARG A 275 -4.53 -0.56 19.37
C ARG A 275 -4.48 -1.75 20.33
N ALA A 276 -5.01 -1.56 21.54
CA ALA A 276 -5.18 -2.63 22.51
C ALA A 276 -6.16 -3.70 21.99
N ALA A 277 -6.07 -4.92 22.50
CA ALA A 277 -7.01 -6.00 22.19
C ALA A 277 -8.49 -5.60 22.46
N GLY A 278 -8.72 -4.73 23.45
CA GLY A 278 -10.04 -4.17 23.76
C GLY A 278 -10.52 -3.03 22.85
N GLY A 279 -9.76 -2.70 21.80
CA GLY A 279 -10.13 -1.70 20.78
C GLY A 279 -9.70 -0.26 21.08
N GLN A 280 -9.17 0.05 22.27
CA GLN A 280 -8.62 1.38 22.56
C GLN A 280 -7.41 1.68 21.69
N VAL A 281 -7.40 2.87 21.07
CA VAL A 281 -6.31 3.32 20.20
C VAL A 281 -5.52 4.43 20.87
N GLN A 282 -4.20 4.28 20.89
CA GLN A 282 -3.23 5.28 21.28
C GLN A 282 -2.41 5.69 20.06
N THR A 283 -2.36 6.97 19.72
CA THR A 283 -1.46 7.53 18.71
C THR A 283 -0.22 8.09 19.37
N PHE A 284 0.92 8.01 18.69
CA PHE A 284 2.18 8.60 19.13
C PHE A 284 2.88 9.27 17.94
N GLY A 285 3.69 10.27 18.27
CA GLY A 285 4.26 11.19 17.30
C GLY A 285 3.68 12.58 17.46
N PRO A 286 4.14 13.56 16.67
CA PRO A 286 3.62 14.91 16.71
C PRO A 286 2.13 14.90 16.31
N SER A 287 1.27 15.47 17.15
CA SER A 287 -0.16 15.59 16.88
C SER A 287 -0.43 16.63 15.78
N VAL A 288 -1.41 16.35 14.93
CA VAL A 288 -2.00 17.39 14.07
C VAL A 288 -2.84 18.28 14.97
N ASN A 289 -2.45 19.54 15.18
CA ASN A 289 -3.23 20.47 15.99
C ASN A 289 -4.47 20.89 15.21
N GLU A 290 -5.67 20.74 15.80
CA GLU A 290 -6.94 21.22 15.20
C GLU A 290 -6.90 22.71 14.82
N SER A 291 -6.06 23.52 15.51
CA SER A 291 -5.87 24.94 15.21
C SER A 291 -5.13 25.20 13.89
N GLU A 292 -4.32 24.27 13.41
CA GLU A 292 -3.64 24.37 12.12
C GLU A 292 -4.60 24.03 10.98
N ILE A 293 -5.50 23.07 11.18
CA ILE A 293 -6.55 22.68 10.21
C ILE A 293 -7.57 23.80 10.01
N LYS A 294 -8.01 24.45 11.11
CA LYS A 294 -9.02 25.52 11.06
C LYS A 294 -8.50 26.84 10.47
N LYS A 295 -7.20 27.09 10.51
CA LYS A 295 -6.62 28.31 9.89
C LYS A 295 -6.72 28.30 8.37
N GLU A 296 -6.68 27.14 7.74
CA GLU A 296 -6.82 27.03 6.28
C GLU A 296 -8.27 27.19 5.81
N GLU A 297 -9.27 26.72 6.60
CA GLU A 297 -10.69 26.94 6.29
C GLU A 297 -11.10 28.43 6.35
N THR A 298 -10.42 29.23 7.16
CA THR A 298 -10.75 30.66 7.33
C THR A 298 -9.97 31.56 6.36
N ALA A 299 -8.98 31.03 5.65
CA ALA A 299 -8.14 31.78 4.71
C ALA A 299 -8.57 31.61 3.23
N ARG A 300 -9.64 30.87 2.98
CA ARG A 300 -10.30 30.72 1.67
C ARG A 300 -11.65 31.40 1.70
#